data_0251cee4d806d0ceef355cf8f179d2e7
#
_entry.id   0251cee4d806d0ceef355cf8f179d2e7
#
_cell.length_a   1.000
_cell.length_b   1.000
_cell.length_c   1.000
_cell.angle_alpha   90.00
_cell.angle_beta   90.00
_cell.angle_gamma   90.00
#
_symmetry.space_group_name_H-M   'P 1'
#
loop_
_entity.id
_entity.type
_entity.pdbx_description
1 polymer ?
#
loop_
_entity_poly.entity_id
_entity_poly.type
_entity_poly.pdbx_seq_one_letter_code
_entity_poly.pdbx_strand_id
1 'polypeptide(L)'
;MLDSFPERRNRNAMTALDPTARELLERAEFVAIVTQGPDGPHLVGNWGDYARRIGIDDERIIFPAGHYERTEQNLKRDSRIQLMAASRAVRGSRGPGQGGVIHGRGSVQAEGELASRAKAVFPWARGALVIEVERCEMQL
;
A
#
# COMPACT_ATOMS: atom_id res chain seq x y z
N MET A 1 23.82 -17.69 -7.21
CA MET A 1 23.43 -16.94 -7.09
C MET A 1 22.99 -16.52 -6.95
N LEU A 2 23.08 -17.05 -7.03
CA LEU A 2 22.62 -16.20 -6.90
C LEU A 2 22.08 -15.84 -6.82
N ASP A 3 22.29 -16.22 -7.08
CA ASP A 3 21.72 -15.40 -6.94
C ASP A 3 21.21 -15.11 -6.77
N SER A 4 21.48 -15.60 -6.92
CA SER A 4 20.96 -14.80 -6.76
C SER A 4 20.54 -14.36 -6.58
N PHE A 5 20.86 -14.43 -6.70
CA PHE A 5 20.43 -13.44 -6.51
C PHE A 5 20.17 -12.82 -6.43
N PRO A 6 20.37 -13.02 -6.53
CA PRO A 6 20.17 -12.01 -6.41
C PRO A 6 19.82 -11.44 -6.40
N GLU A 7 20.03 -11.54 -6.52
CA GLU A 7 19.59 -10.64 -6.46
C GLU A 7 19.00 -10.10 -6.16
N ARG A 8 19.27 -10.20 -6.34
CA ARG A 8 18.79 -9.35 -6.01
C ARG A 8 18.59 -8.56 -5.96
N ARG A 9 18.76 -8.47 -6.10
CA ARG A 9 18.61 -7.44 -5.99
C ARG A 9 18.70 -6.63 -6.40
N ASN A 10 18.84 -6.74 -6.46
CA ASN A 10 18.75 -5.85 -6.71
C ASN A 10 18.32 -5.38 -6.79
N ARG A 11 18.54 -5.25 -7.24
CA ARG A 11 18.09 -4.65 -7.06
C ARG A 11 18.44 -3.80 -7.22
N ASN A 12 18.79 -3.66 -7.41
CA ASN A 12 18.81 -2.80 -7.33
C ASN A 12 18.64 -2.01 -7.15
N ALA A 13 19.42 -2.09 -7.09
CA ALA A 13 18.88 -0.92 -6.45
C ALA A 13 17.46 -0.61 -6.85
N MET A 14 16.89 -1.56 -7.24
CA MET A 14 15.48 -1.47 -7.56
C MET A 14 14.66 -1.49 -6.28
N THR A 15 13.66 -0.61 -6.20
CA THR A 15 12.72 -0.63 -5.10
C THR A 15 11.43 -1.28 -5.56
N ALA A 16 10.68 -1.87 -4.62
CA ALA A 16 9.42 -2.52 -4.92
C ALA A 16 8.36 -1.49 -5.36
N LEU A 17 8.42 -0.29 -4.80
CA LEU A 17 7.51 0.80 -5.15
C LEU A 17 8.16 1.64 -6.24
N ASP A 18 7.69 1.48 -7.49
CA ASP A 18 8.30 2.23 -8.58
C ASP A 18 7.93 3.72 -8.49
N PRO A 19 8.70 4.59 -9.19
CA PRO A 19 8.52 6.04 -9.06
C PRO A 19 7.11 6.53 -9.45
N THR A 20 6.49 5.93 -10.46
CA THR A 20 5.15 6.34 -10.88
C THR A 20 4.12 5.95 -9.84
N ALA A 21 4.24 4.75 -9.26
CA ALA A 21 3.35 4.31 -8.19
C ALA A 21 3.49 5.21 -6.96
N ARG A 22 4.72 5.60 -6.61
CA ARG A 22 4.96 6.54 -5.54
C ARG A 22 4.28 7.88 -5.81
N GLU A 23 4.42 8.38 -7.04
CA GLU A 23 3.78 9.65 -7.41
C GLU A 23 2.26 9.58 -7.30
N LEU A 24 1.67 8.44 -7.70
CA LEU A 24 0.24 8.23 -7.52
C LEU A 24 -0.17 8.32 -6.06
N LEU A 25 0.61 7.69 -5.16
CA LEU A 25 0.32 7.75 -3.73
C LEU A 25 0.49 9.17 -3.18
N GLU A 26 1.38 9.95 -3.77
CA GLU A 26 1.58 11.34 -3.36
C GLU A 26 0.46 12.27 -3.82
N ARG A 27 -0.29 11.87 -4.85
CA ARG A 27 -1.28 12.74 -5.47
C ARG A 27 -2.72 12.26 -5.27
N ALA A 28 -2.93 10.97 -5.05
CA ALA A 28 -4.29 10.43 -5.00
C ALA A 28 -5.04 10.95 -3.79
N GLU A 29 -6.27 11.36 -4.01
CA GLU A 29 -7.14 11.80 -2.93
C GLU A 29 -7.65 10.57 -2.16
N PHE A 30 -7.97 9.49 -2.85
CA PHE A 30 -8.58 8.31 -2.25
C PHE A 30 -7.94 7.07 -2.87
N VAL A 31 -7.84 6.00 -2.07
CA VAL A 31 -7.31 4.73 -2.54
C VAL A 31 -8.32 3.63 -2.24
N ALA A 32 -8.36 2.62 -3.11
CA ALA A 32 -9.19 1.43 -2.91
C ALA A 32 -8.28 0.28 -2.53
N ILE A 33 -8.72 -0.52 -1.56
CA ILE A 33 -7.92 -1.60 -0.99
C ILE A 33 -8.75 -2.87 -1.01
N VAL A 34 -8.16 -3.97 -1.54
CA VAL A 34 -8.84 -5.25 -1.68
C VAL A 34 -8.08 -6.32 -0.91
N THR A 35 -8.81 -7.07 -0.10
CA THR A 35 -8.31 -8.28 0.57
C THR A 35 -9.25 -9.43 0.22
N GLN A 36 -8.80 -10.67 0.48
CA GLN A 36 -9.55 -11.86 0.12
C GLN A 36 -10.34 -12.37 1.32
N GLY A 37 -11.66 -12.30 1.23
CA GLY A 37 -12.56 -12.81 2.25
C GLY A 37 -12.95 -14.26 1.97
N PRO A 38 -13.65 -14.90 2.91
CA PRO A 38 -14.09 -16.29 2.71
C PRO A 38 -15.09 -16.44 1.56
N ASP A 39 -15.85 -15.39 1.27
CA ASP A 39 -16.88 -15.43 0.23
C ASP A 39 -16.54 -14.58 -0.98
N GLY A 40 -15.30 -14.11 -1.07
CA GLY A 40 -14.86 -13.30 -2.19
C GLY A 40 -14.10 -12.07 -1.74
N PRO A 41 -13.74 -11.20 -2.69
CA PRO A 41 -12.97 -10.00 -2.35
C PRO A 41 -13.76 -9.04 -1.47
N HIS A 42 -13.03 -8.38 -0.58
CA HIS A 42 -13.56 -7.36 0.32
C HIS A 42 -12.89 -6.04 -0.02
N LEU A 43 -13.69 -5.04 -0.35
CA LEU A 43 -13.22 -3.74 -0.82
C LEU A 43 -13.45 -2.68 0.23
N VAL A 44 -12.40 -1.95 0.56
CA VAL A 44 -12.48 -0.79 1.45
C VAL A 44 -11.71 0.36 0.80
N GLY A 45 -11.82 1.54 1.38
CA GLY A 45 -11.07 2.68 0.89
C GLY A 45 -10.46 3.48 2.03
N ASN A 46 -9.55 4.38 1.67
CA ASN A 46 -8.99 5.30 2.64
C ASN A 46 -8.49 6.55 1.92
N TRP A 47 -8.27 7.60 2.69
CA TRP A 47 -7.76 8.85 2.14
C TRP A 47 -6.26 8.71 1.85
N GLY A 48 -5.87 9.15 0.66
CA GLY A 48 -4.47 9.03 0.24
C GLY A 48 -3.51 9.82 1.11
N ASP A 49 -3.96 10.99 1.62
CA ASP A 49 -3.09 11.81 2.46
C ASP A 49 -2.78 11.15 3.80
N TYR A 50 -3.58 10.18 4.24
CA TYR A 50 -3.28 9.48 5.50
C TYR A 50 -1.96 8.73 5.41
N ALA A 51 -1.73 8.02 4.30
CA ALA A 51 -0.46 7.33 4.11
C ALA A 51 0.69 8.33 4.00
N ARG A 52 0.47 9.43 3.27
CA ARG A 52 1.52 10.43 3.11
C ARG A 52 1.94 11.05 4.45
N ARG A 53 0.97 11.29 5.34
CA ARG A 53 1.26 11.90 6.64
C ARG A 53 2.04 10.98 7.56
N ILE A 54 1.84 9.67 7.45
CA ILE A 54 2.65 8.71 8.22
C ILE A 54 4.03 8.55 7.58
N GLY A 55 4.07 8.54 6.24
CA GLY A 55 5.29 8.38 5.47
C GLY A 55 5.26 7.15 4.60
N ILE A 56 5.67 7.32 3.35
CA ILE A 56 5.73 6.26 2.35
C ILE A 56 7.19 5.99 2.08
N ASP A 57 7.65 4.75 2.31
CA ASP A 57 9.02 4.39 1.95
C ASP A 57 9.02 3.49 0.71
N ASP A 58 10.20 3.03 0.31
CA ASP A 58 10.35 2.33 -0.98
C ASP A 58 9.73 0.94 -0.98
N GLU A 59 9.42 0.38 0.19
CA GLU A 59 8.94 -0.99 0.29
C GLU A 59 7.62 -1.11 1.04
N ARG A 60 7.18 -0.05 1.69
CA ARG A 60 6.07 -0.14 2.63
C ARG A 60 5.15 1.05 2.57
N ILE A 61 3.85 0.77 2.65
CA ILE A 61 2.81 1.79 2.73
C ILE A 61 2.06 1.55 4.01
N ILE A 62 1.84 2.59 4.80
CA ILE A 62 1.20 2.48 6.11
C ILE A 62 -0.01 3.40 6.17
N PHE A 63 -1.17 2.81 6.50
CA PHE A 63 -2.39 3.57 6.75
C PHE A 63 -2.75 3.46 8.23
N PRO A 64 -3.36 4.49 8.82
CA PRO A 64 -3.89 4.34 10.17
C PRO A 64 -5.09 3.41 10.13
N ALA A 65 -5.13 2.45 11.06
CA ALA A 65 -6.25 1.53 11.17
C ALA A 65 -7.17 2.01 12.29
N GLY A 66 -8.31 2.60 11.92
CA GLY A 66 -9.36 2.91 12.89
C GLY A 66 -10.29 1.71 13.03
N HIS A 67 -10.83 1.27 11.91
CA HIS A 67 -11.65 0.06 11.82
C HIS A 67 -10.83 -1.06 11.20
N TYR A 68 -11.23 -1.57 10.06
CA TYR A 68 -10.53 -2.63 9.32
C TYR A 68 -10.61 -4.00 10.00
N GLU A 69 -11.67 -4.26 10.79
CA GLU A 69 -11.81 -5.55 11.46
C GLU A 69 -11.86 -6.71 10.46
N ARG A 70 -12.69 -6.57 9.41
CA ARG A 70 -12.79 -7.62 8.40
C ARG A 70 -11.51 -7.72 7.58
N THR A 71 -10.93 -6.60 7.24
CA THR A 71 -9.65 -6.56 6.54
C THR A 71 -8.58 -7.30 7.34
N GLU A 72 -8.54 -7.06 8.64
CA GLU A 72 -7.57 -7.72 9.52
C GLU A 72 -7.79 -9.24 9.53
N GLN A 73 -9.04 -9.68 9.65
CA GLN A 73 -9.34 -11.12 9.65
C GLN A 73 -8.96 -11.75 8.32
N ASN A 74 -9.25 -11.06 7.21
CA ASN A 74 -8.88 -11.55 5.89
C ASN A 74 -7.37 -11.73 5.77
N LEU A 75 -6.60 -10.72 6.22
CA LEU A 75 -5.16 -10.73 6.08
C LEU A 75 -4.49 -11.78 6.97
N LYS A 76 -5.11 -12.14 8.09
CA LYS A 76 -4.59 -13.23 8.92
C LYS A 76 -4.72 -14.57 8.23
N ARG A 77 -5.70 -14.74 7.36
CA ARG A 77 -5.92 -15.97 6.63
C ARG A 77 -5.19 -15.96 5.30
N ASP A 78 -5.17 -14.83 4.61
CA ASP A 78 -4.55 -14.66 3.29
C ASP A 78 -3.98 -13.26 3.24
N SER A 79 -2.66 -13.14 3.31
CA SER A 79 -2.00 -11.84 3.46
C SER A 79 -1.94 -11.03 2.16
N ARG A 80 -2.43 -11.57 1.04
CA ARG A 80 -2.43 -10.82 -0.22
C ARG A 80 -3.32 -9.58 -0.11
N ILE A 81 -2.81 -8.48 -0.61
CA ILE A 81 -3.53 -7.22 -0.60
C ILE A 81 -3.22 -6.47 -1.89
N GLN A 82 -4.21 -5.77 -2.40
CA GLN A 82 -4.05 -4.92 -3.58
C GLN A 82 -4.55 -3.53 -3.24
N LEU A 83 -3.86 -2.54 -3.74
CA LEU A 83 -4.25 -1.14 -3.56
C LEU A 83 -4.28 -0.47 -4.93
N MET A 84 -5.36 0.25 -5.20
CA MET A 84 -5.46 1.03 -6.43
C MET A 84 -5.48 2.51 -6.10
N ALA A 85 -4.68 3.28 -6.83
CA ALA A 85 -4.63 4.72 -6.72
C ALA A 85 -4.64 5.33 -8.12
N ALA A 86 -5.21 6.52 -8.25
CA ALA A 86 -5.28 7.20 -9.54
C ALA A 86 -5.24 8.70 -9.33
N SER A 87 -4.68 9.42 -10.30
CA SER A 87 -4.65 10.88 -10.24
C SER A 87 -4.51 11.43 -11.65
N ARG A 88 -5.28 12.47 -11.95
CA ARG A 88 -5.11 13.20 -13.21
C ARG A 88 -3.84 14.02 -13.23
N ALA A 89 -3.22 14.26 -12.06
CA ALA A 89 -1.96 15.00 -11.96
C ALA A 89 -0.75 14.16 -12.33
N VAL A 90 -0.90 12.85 -12.47
CA VAL A 90 0.20 11.95 -12.83
C VAL A 90 0.05 11.58 -14.30
N ARG A 91 1.15 11.67 -15.04
CA ARG A 91 1.11 11.43 -16.49
C ARG A 91 1.00 9.96 -16.81
N GLY A 92 0.06 9.63 -17.70
CA GLY A 92 -0.07 8.30 -18.27
C GLY A 92 0.60 8.24 -19.63
N SER A 93 0.48 7.11 -20.31
CA SER A 93 1.11 6.91 -21.62
C SER A 93 0.48 7.77 -22.70
N ARG A 94 -0.75 8.21 -22.53
CA ARG A 94 -1.48 8.97 -23.56
C ARG A 94 -1.78 10.40 -23.14
N GLY A 95 -1.29 10.85 -22.00
CA GLY A 95 -1.55 12.22 -21.54
C GLY A 95 -1.75 12.29 -20.05
N PRO A 96 -2.36 13.38 -19.55
CA PRO A 96 -2.61 13.53 -18.13
C PRO A 96 -3.56 12.45 -17.63
N GLY A 97 -3.23 11.89 -16.46
CA GLY A 97 -4.05 10.86 -15.82
C GLY A 97 -3.38 9.51 -15.86
N GLN A 98 -3.15 8.95 -14.67
CA GLN A 98 -2.60 7.61 -14.53
C GLN A 98 -3.33 6.91 -13.40
N GLY A 99 -3.46 5.59 -13.51
CA GLY A 99 -3.94 4.73 -12.45
C GLY A 99 -2.99 3.57 -12.31
N GLY A 100 -2.88 3.05 -11.09
CA GLY A 100 -1.97 1.93 -10.86
C GLY A 100 -2.46 1.04 -9.75
N VAL A 101 -2.05 -0.22 -9.84
CA VAL A 101 -2.33 -1.23 -8.82
C VAL A 101 -1.02 -1.60 -8.15
N ILE A 102 -1.04 -1.61 -6.85
CA ILE A 102 0.09 -2.05 -6.02
C ILE A 102 -0.31 -3.39 -5.42
N HIS A 103 0.54 -4.40 -5.62
CA HIS A 103 0.35 -5.75 -5.07
C HIS A 103 1.32 -5.95 -3.93
N GLY A 104 0.85 -6.56 -2.85
CA GLY A 104 1.73 -6.80 -1.72
C GLY A 104 1.16 -7.76 -0.70
N ARG A 105 1.78 -7.73 0.47
CA ARG A 105 1.35 -8.50 1.65
C ARG A 105 0.98 -7.52 2.74
N GLY A 106 -0.14 -7.76 3.38
CA GLY A 106 -0.68 -6.84 4.37
C GLY A 106 -0.83 -7.44 5.74
N SER A 107 -0.80 -6.58 6.74
CA SER A 107 -1.10 -6.95 8.12
C SER A 107 -1.66 -5.73 8.85
N VAL A 108 -2.47 -5.98 9.87
CA VAL A 108 -2.91 -4.92 10.77
C VAL A 108 -2.15 -5.13 12.07
N GLN A 109 -1.37 -4.14 12.46
CA GLN A 109 -0.49 -4.21 13.63
C GLN A 109 -1.02 -3.26 14.69
N ALA A 110 -1.42 -3.82 15.84
CA ALA A 110 -1.95 -3.02 16.95
C ALA A 110 -0.82 -2.45 17.82
N GLU A 111 0.36 -3.06 17.77
CA GLU A 111 1.51 -2.70 18.60
C GLU A 111 2.78 -2.69 17.76
N GLY A 112 3.83 -2.12 18.30
CA GLY A 112 5.12 -2.05 17.64
C GLY A 112 5.38 -0.68 17.03
N GLU A 113 6.52 -0.55 16.35
CA GLU A 113 6.99 0.74 15.86
C GLU A 113 6.03 1.35 14.83
N LEU A 114 5.54 0.55 13.89
CA LEU A 114 4.68 1.07 12.83
C LEU A 114 3.33 1.49 13.37
N ALA A 115 2.78 0.71 14.31
CA ALA A 115 1.54 1.09 14.97
C ALA A 115 1.73 2.39 15.77
N SER A 116 2.87 2.54 16.44
CA SER A 116 3.17 3.76 17.20
C SER A 116 3.27 4.97 16.29
N ARG A 117 3.88 4.82 15.11
CA ARG A 117 3.95 5.91 14.14
C ARG A 117 2.56 6.34 13.68
N ALA A 118 1.70 5.37 13.38
CA ALA A 118 0.34 5.69 12.95
C ALA A 118 -0.43 6.41 14.05
N LYS A 119 -0.31 5.94 15.29
CA LYS A 119 -1.02 6.54 16.43
C LYS A 119 -0.48 7.93 16.77
N ALA A 120 0.80 8.19 16.53
CA ALA A 120 1.37 9.51 16.78
C ALA A 120 0.80 10.54 15.84
N VAL A 121 0.53 10.17 14.59
CA VAL A 121 -0.06 11.07 13.59
C VAL A 121 -1.57 11.13 13.74
N PHE A 122 -2.20 9.98 14.01
CA PHE A 122 -3.66 9.85 14.13
C PHE A 122 -3.99 9.21 15.48
N PRO A 123 -4.22 10.02 16.52
CA PRO A 123 -4.46 9.47 17.86
C PRO A 123 -5.67 8.54 17.96
N TRP A 124 -6.62 8.65 17.04
CA TRP A 124 -7.80 7.77 17.01
C TRP A 124 -7.49 6.38 16.45
N ALA A 125 -6.32 6.18 15.86
CA ALA A 125 -5.99 4.90 15.24
C ALA A 125 -5.75 3.85 16.33
N ARG A 126 -6.27 2.63 16.09
CA ARG A 126 -5.99 1.50 16.99
C ARG A 126 -4.73 0.75 16.57
N GLY A 127 -4.18 1.08 15.41
CA GLY A 127 -2.98 0.44 14.90
C GLY A 127 -2.66 0.92 13.50
N ALA A 128 -1.91 0.12 12.78
CA ALA A 128 -1.48 0.42 11.43
C ALA A 128 -1.87 -0.71 10.47
N LEU A 129 -2.42 -0.35 9.31
CA LEU A 129 -2.51 -1.28 8.18
C LEU A 129 -1.20 -1.13 7.41
N VAL A 130 -0.40 -2.18 7.39
CA VAL A 130 0.93 -2.18 6.78
C VAL A 130 0.88 -3.00 5.50
N ILE A 131 1.32 -2.41 4.39
CA ILE A 131 1.40 -3.09 3.10
C ILE A 131 2.86 -3.18 2.71
N GLU A 132 3.39 -4.42 2.65
CA GLU A 132 4.73 -4.68 2.11
C GLU A 132 4.57 -4.81 0.61
N VAL A 133 5.18 -3.90 -0.16
CA VAL A 133 4.97 -3.83 -1.60
C VAL A 133 5.79 -4.90 -2.30
N GLU A 134 5.17 -5.66 -3.21
CA GLU A 134 5.84 -6.67 -4.00
C GLU A 134 6.03 -6.24 -5.45
N ARG A 135 5.00 -5.65 -6.06
CA ARG A 135 5.10 -5.17 -7.44
C ARG A 135 3.99 -4.17 -7.73
N CYS A 136 4.17 -3.43 -8.81
CA CYS A 136 3.24 -2.39 -9.24
C CYS A 136 2.91 -2.56 -10.72
N GLU A 137 1.68 -2.19 -11.09
CA GLU A 137 1.23 -2.21 -12.48
C GLU A 137 0.55 -0.89 -12.80
N MET A 138 1.00 -0.22 -13.87
CA MET A 138 0.33 0.99 -14.33
C MET A 138 -0.71 0.63 -15.37
N GLN A 139 -1.81 1.38 -15.42
CA GLN A 139 -2.97 1.04 -16.24
C GLN A 139 -3.21 1.97 -17.42
N LEU A 140 -2.69 3.22 -17.40
CA LEU A 140 -2.98 4.21 -18.44
C LEU A 140 -1.72 4.79 -19.07
#